data_3f8341ada344be012339c632062488dc
#
_entry.id   3f8341ada344be012339c632062488dc
#
_cell.length_a   1.000
_cell.length_b   1.000
_cell.length_c   1.000
_cell.angle_alpha   90.00
_cell.angle_beta   90.00
_cell.angle_gamma   90.00
#
_symmetry.space_group_name_H-M   'P 1'
#
loop_
_entity.id
_entity.type
_entity.pdbx_description
1 polymer ?
#
loop_
_entity_poly.entity_id
_entity_poly.type
_entity_poly.pdbx_seq_one_letter_code
_entity_poly.pdbx_strand_id
1 'polypeptide(L)'
;NVLGCAFKHGPYKIYHLLSGVDLPIKSQDYIHSFIEEHPGTEFVSIKSDEKNREIAKYRTGYYYFFLPYMRHPRKLIRKCACTFNRYSVKVQQWLGVKRSYPMEVLRGHNWCSITNELCSYLLSRKNEILSLFRHTFCSDESFIQSLVWHSDFRNRTYKAARENDICLREIDWERGKPYVWGSSEDEKERLKDIRTLQDSSCLFARKFSTKHAWIISEVEKN
;
A
#
# COMPACT_ATOMS: atom_id res chain seq x y z
N ASN A 1 0.08 -6.88 -15.14
CA ASN A 1 -0.62 -5.94 -14.26
C ASN A 1 -1.74 -6.69 -13.54
N VAL A 2 -1.55 -6.96 -12.24
CA VAL A 2 -2.50 -7.74 -11.42
C VAL A 2 -3.91 -7.14 -11.44
N LEU A 3 -4.02 -5.81 -11.26
CA LEU A 3 -5.31 -5.10 -11.29
C LEU A 3 -6.03 -5.27 -12.63
N GLY A 4 -5.29 -5.16 -13.75
CA GLY A 4 -5.88 -5.37 -15.09
C GLY A 4 -6.30 -6.82 -15.35
N CYS A 5 -5.62 -7.80 -14.76
CA CYS A 5 -6.06 -9.20 -14.84
C CYS A 5 -7.36 -9.40 -14.03
N ALA A 6 -7.41 -8.91 -12.79
CA ALA A 6 -8.60 -9.01 -11.96
C ALA A 6 -9.82 -8.32 -12.60
N PHE A 7 -9.62 -7.11 -13.16
CA PHE A 7 -10.68 -6.37 -13.84
C PHE A 7 -11.30 -7.12 -15.04
N LYS A 8 -10.49 -7.87 -15.80
CA LYS A 8 -10.98 -8.68 -16.94
C LYS A 8 -11.91 -9.83 -16.51
N HIS A 9 -11.78 -10.31 -15.30
CA HIS A 9 -12.62 -11.38 -14.74
C HIS A 9 -13.84 -10.86 -13.96
N GLY A 10 -13.97 -9.51 -13.82
CA GLY A 10 -15.10 -8.85 -13.19
C GLY A 10 -16.33 -8.72 -14.10
N PRO A 11 -17.25 -7.80 -13.74
CA PRO A 11 -17.08 -6.78 -12.69
C PRO A 11 -17.25 -7.32 -11.27
N TYR A 12 -16.43 -6.83 -10.35
CA TYR A 12 -16.57 -7.05 -8.91
C TYR A 12 -16.98 -5.75 -8.21
N LYS A 13 -17.71 -5.83 -7.10
CA LYS A 13 -18.08 -4.64 -6.31
C LYS A 13 -16.83 -3.90 -5.82
N ILE A 14 -15.81 -4.66 -5.38
CA ILE A 14 -14.57 -4.13 -4.83
C ILE A 14 -13.37 -5.02 -5.19
N TYR A 15 -12.20 -4.43 -5.30
CA TYR A 15 -10.91 -5.08 -5.52
C TYR A 15 -10.01 -4.83 -4.32
N HIS A 16 -9.60 -5.86 -3.61
CA HIS A 16 -8.66 -5.77 -2.50
C HIS A 16 -7.24 -6.06 -2.98
N LEU A 17 -6.33 -5.10 -2.79
CA LEU A 17 -4.91 -5.30 -3.07
C LEU A 17 -4.26 -5.94 -1.85
N LEU A 18 -3.95 -7.23 -1.95
CA LEU A 18 -3.28 -8.02 -0.91
C LEU A 18 -1.90 -8.47 -1.39
N SER A 19 -0.99 -8.69 -0.47
CA SER A 19 0.30 -9.34 -0.72
C SER A 19 0.30 -10.77 -0.18
N GLY A 20 1.28 -11.58 -0.57
CA GLY A 20 1.38 -12.97 -0.11
C GLY A 20 1.68 -13.15 1.39
N VAL A 21 1.68 -12.09 2.17
CA VAL A 21 1.87 -12.09 3.64
C VAL A 21 0.71 -11.40 4.36
N ASP A 22 -0.34 -11.05 3.65
CA ASP A 22 -1.58 -10.49 4.19
C ASP A 22 -2.62 -11.61 4.29
N LEU A 23 -3.41 -11.62 5.36
CA LEU A 23 -4.52 -12.55 5.53
C LEU A 23 -5.79 -11.79 5.92
N PRO A 24 -6.99 -12.31 5.56
CA PRO A 24 -8.24 -11.86 6.15
C PRO A 24 -8.24 -12.20 7.65
N ILE A 25 -8.76 -11.30 8.47
CA ILE A 25 -8.92 -11.47 9.93
C ILE A 25 -10.38 -11.40 10.37
N LYS A 26 -11.28 -11.37 9.42
CA LYS A 26 -12.73 -11.45 9.58
C LYS A 26 -13.27 -12.51 8.66
N SER A 27 -14.42 -13.07 9.00
CA SER A 27 -15.13 -14.06 8.16
C SER A 27 -15.51 -13.45 6.81
N GLN A 28 -15.73 -14.28 5.82
CA GLN A 28 -16.17 -13.81 4.48
C GLN A 28 -17.50 -13.07 4.57
N ASP A 29 -18.44 -13.58 5.37
CA ASP A 29 -19.75 -12.93 5.55
C ASP A 29 -19.61 -11.54 6.15
N TYR A 30 -18.73 -11.38 7.16
CA TYR A 30 -18.44 -10.06 7.72
C TYR A 30 -17.83 -9.11 6.67
N ILE A 31 -16.86 -9.58 5.89
CA ILE A 31 -16.24 -8.78 4.83
C ILE A 31 -17.28 -8.32 3.80
N HIS A 32 -18.16 -9.24 3.37
CA HIS A 32 -19.23 -8.91 2.44
C HIS A 32 -20.21 -7.88 3.01
N SER A 33 -20.70 -8.10 4.24
CA SER A 33 -21.60 -7.17 4.93
C SER A 33 -20.98 -5.79 5.08
N PHE A 34 -19.72 -5.73 5.54
CA PHE A 34 -18.99 -4.46 5.67
C PHE A 34 -18.92 -3.69 4.35
N ILE A 35 -18.65 -4.35 3.24
CA ILE A 35 -18.60 -3.71 1.93
C ILE A 35 -19.98 -3.26 1.46
N GLU A 36 -21.03 -3.99 1.80
CA GLU A 36 -22.42 -3.63 1.48
C GLU A 36 -22.91 -2.41 2.27
N GLU A 37 -22.42 -2.24 3.49
CA GLU A 37 -22.69 -1.06 4.34
C GLU A 37 -21.94 0.20 3.86
N HIS A 38 -20.92 0.04 2.99
CA HIS A 38 -20.09 1.14 2.49
C HIS A 38 -20.11 1.21 0.95
N PRO A 39 -21.27 1.37 0.32
CA PRO A 39 -21.39 1.34 -1.13
C PRO A 39 -20.62 2.51 -1.77
N GLY A 40 -19.86 2.22 -2.82
CA GLY A 40 -19.12 3.24 -3.57
C GLY A 40 -17.94 3.87 -2.83
N THR A 41 -17.54 3.33 -1.69
CA THR A 41 -16.45 3.88 -0.86
C THR A 41 -15.10 3.37 -1.32
N GLU A 42 -14.12 4.27 -1.36
CA GLU A 42 -12.73 3.97 -1.70
C GLU A 42 -11.87 3.91 -0.44
N PHE A 43 -11.33 2.75 -0.14
CA PHE A 43 -10.46 2.55 1.02
C PHE A 43 -9.00 2.77 0.60
N VAL A 44 -8.62 4.03 0.47
CA VAL A 44 -7.30 4.49 0.03
C VAL A 44 -6.76 5.49 1.04
N SER A 45 -5.63 5.15 1.67
CA SER A 45 -4.94 6.07 2.57
C SER A 45 -4.21 7.15 1.77
N ILE A 46 -4.48 8.42 2.07
CA ILE A 46 -3.84 9.58 1.44
C ILE A 46 -3.29 10.48 2.54
N LYS A 47 -1.97 10.67 2.54
CA LYS A 47 -1.25 11.52 3.49
C LYS A 47 -1.02 12.90 2.88
N SER A 48 -1.77 13.88 3.34
CA SER A 48 -1.74 15.25 2.82
C SER A 48 -1.08 16.27 3.75
N ASP A 49 -0.49 15.84 4.88
CA ASP A 49 0.28 16.71 5.77
C ASP A 49 1.63 17.11 5.13
N GLU A 50 2.19 18.24 5.58
CA GLU A 50 3.38 18.84 4.98
C GLU A 50 4.58 17.89 4.95
N LYS A 51 4.83 17.15 6.03
CA LYS A 51 5.93 16.17 6.08
C LYS A 51 5.80 15.10 5.00
N ASN A 52 4.60 14.58 4.78
CA ASN A 52 4.36 13.58 3.75
C ASN A 52 4.40 14.16 2.34
N ARG A 53 3.99 15.41 2.15
CA ARG A 53 4.16 16.16 0.89
C ARG A 53 5.64 16.33 0.53
N GLU A 54 6.49 16.70 1.49
CA GLU A 54 7.94 16.80 1.28
C GLU A 54 8.57 15.45 0.91
N ILE A 55 8.17 14.36 1.60
CA ILE A 55 8.64 13.01 1.25
C ILE A 55 8.20 12.65 -0.17
N ALA A 56 6.96 12.95 -0.55
CA ALA A 56 6.47 12.72 -1.91
C ALA A 56 7.29 13.51 -2.93
N LYS A 57 7.50 14.82 -2.72
CA LYS A 57 8.34 15.68 -3.55
C LYS A 57 9.76 15.12 -3.73
N TYR A 58 10.40 14.63 -2.65
CA TYR A 58 11.72 14.03 -2.72
C TYR A 58 11.74 12.73 -3.55
N ARG A 59 10.77 11.84 -3.34
CA ARG A 59 10.69 10.54 -4.02
C ARG A 59 10.35 10.65 -5.50
N THR A 60 9.60 11.66 -5.87
CA THR A 60 9.10 11.85 -7.23
C THR A 60 9.88 12.91 -8.01
N GLY A 61 10.53 13.84 -7.33
CA GLY A 61 11.25 14.98 -7.92
C GLY A 61 12.53 14.62 -8.67
N TYR A 62 13.00 13.40 -8.56
CA TYR A 62 14.22 12.93 -9.22
C TYR A 62 13.97 11.66 -10.01
N TYR A 63 14.87 11.36 -10.96
CA TYR A 63 14.87 10.12 -11.71
C TYR A 63 15.60 9.03 -10.95
N TYR A 64 14.94 7.90 -10.74
CA TYR A 64 15.51 6.69 -10.17
C TYR A 64 15.66 5.63 -11.25
N PHE A 65 16.83 5.00 -11.29
CA PHE A 65 17.18 3.99 -12.28
C PHE A 65 17.35 2.63 -11.60
N PHE A 66 17.28 1.56 -12.37
CA PHE A 66 17.49 0.20 -11.86
C PHE A 66 16.64 -0.17 -10.66
N LEU A 67 15.43 0.37 -10.55
CA LEU A 67 14.50 0.16 -9.43
C LEU A 67 14.26 -1.32 -9.08
N PRO A 68 14.07 -2.25 -10.07
CA PRO A 68 13.91 -3.68 -9.77
C PRO A 68 15.13 -4.27 -9.05
N TYR A 69 16.33 -3.79 -9.35
CA TYR A 69 17.58 -4.28 -8.76
C TYR A 69 17.85 -3.77 -7.35
N MET A 70 17.16 -2.73 -6.90
CA MET A 70 17.26 -2.22 -5.51
C MET A 70 16.70 -3.21 -4.48
N ARG A 71 15.90 -4.19 -4.90
CA ARG A 71 15.36 -5.28 -4.07
C ARG A 71 15.92 -6.65 -4.47
N HIS A 72 17.00 -6.70 -5.25
CA HIS A 72 17.57 -7.94 -5.77
C HIS A 72 18.08 -8.84 -4.63
N PRO A 73 17.85 -10.19 -4.68
CA PRO A 73 18.30 -11.13 -3.64
C PRO A 73 19.83 -11.11 -3.42
N ARG A 74 20.61 -11.01 -4.50
CA ARG A 74 22.08 -10.90 -4.41
C ARG A 74 22.48 -9.56 -3.86
N LYS A 75 23.10 -9.55 -2.66
CA LYS A 75 23.51 -8.36 -1.90
C LYS A 75 24.34 -7.36 -2.72
N LEU A 76 25.27 -7.87 -3.55
CA LEU A 76 26.14 -7.03 -4.37
C LEU A 76 25.34 -6.22 -5.39
N ILE A 77 24.47 -6.86 -6.17
CA ILE A 77 23.62 -6.20 -7.19
C ILE A 77 22.75 -5.14 -6.52
N ARG A 78 22.10 -5.50 -5.40
CA ARG A 78 21.30 -4.56 -4.61
C ARG A 78 22.12 -3.36 -4.14
N LYS A 79 23.33 -3.59 -3.60
CA LYS A 79 24.25 -2.53 -3.13
C LYS A 79 24.63 -1.59 -4.28
N CYS A 80 25.00 -2.14 -5.44
CA CYS A 80 25.34 -1.35 -6.63
C CYS A 80 24.17 -0.47 -7.08
N ALA A 81 22.97 -1.04 -7.22
CA ALA A 81 21.77 -0.29 -7.63
C ALA A 81 21.40 0.82 -6.64
N CYS A 82 21.42 0.53 -5.33
CA CYS A 82 21.15 1.54 -4.30
C CYS A 82 22.21 2.65 -4.28
N THR A 83 23.49 2.29 -4.41
CA THR A 83 24.60 3.25 -4.44
C THR A 83 24.51 4.14 -5.67
N PHE A 84 24.28 3.56 -6.85
CA PHE A 84 24.08 4.31 -8.08
C PHE A 84 22.95 5.35 -7.93
N ASN A 85 21.78 4.94 -7.45
CA ASN A 85 20.67 5.87 -7.28
C ASN A 85 20.99 6.98 -6.28
N ARG A 86 21.69 6.68 -5.19
CA ARG A 86 22.13 7.69 -4.21
C ARG A 86 22.99 8.78 -4.86
N TYR A 87 23.97 8.38 -5.66
CA TYR A 87 24.85 9.35 -6.35
C TYR A 87 24.12 10.05 -7.51
N SER A 88 23.32 9.32 -8.28
CA SER A 88 22.51 9.90 -9.36
C SER A 88 21.59 11.02 -8.84
N VAL A 89 20.91 10.82 -7.71
CA VAL A 89 20.08 11.87 -7.10
C VAL A 89 20.92 13.08 -6.69
N LYS A 90 22.12 12.88 -6.10
CA LYS A 90 23.04 13.99 -5.76
C LYS A 90 23.48 14.78 -6.98
N VAL A 91 23.82 14.08 -8.07
CA VAL A 91 24.19 14.73 -9.35
C VAL A 91 23.02 15.51 -9.91
N GLN A 92 21.81 14.94 -9.90
CA GLN A 92 20.60 15.65 -10.33
C GLN A 92 20.35 16.90 -9.50
N GLN A 93 20.55 16.84 -8.17
CA GLN A 93 20.42 17.99 -7.27
C GLN A 93 21.44 19.09 -7.63
N TRP A 94 22.70 18.70 -7.85
CA TRP A 94 23.77 19.63 -8.23
C TRP A 94 23.52 20.29 -9.59
N LEU A 95 22.98 19.55 -10.56
CA LEU A 95 22.61 20.06 -11.89
C LEU A 95 21.27 20.82 -11.90
N GLY A 96 20.56 20.92 -10.77
CA GLY A 96 19.24 21.55 -10.70
C GLY A 96 18.13 20.79 -11.42
N VAL A 97 18.36 19.50 -11.76
CA VAL A 97 17.36 18.68 -12.43
C VAL A 97 16.23 18.37 -11.46
N LYS A 98 15.00 18.73 -11.84
CA LYS A 98 13.77 18.39 -11.11
C LYS A 98 12.73 17.88 -12.08
N ARG A 99 12.04 16.81 -11.68
CA ARG A 99 10.89 16.32 -12.44
C ARG A 99 9.67 17.17 -12.12
N SER A 100 8.90 17.47 -13.17
CA SER A 100 7.61 18.15 -13.05
C SER A 100 6.47 17.15 -13.26
N TYR A 101 5.39 17.37 -12.55
CA TYR A 101 4.14 16.61 -12.69
C TYR A 101 3.01 17.58 -12.98
N PRO A 102 2.00 17.17 -13.78
CA PRO A 102 0.84 18.01 -14.10
C PRO A 102 -0.09 18.20 -12.90
N MET A 103 0.17 17.47 -11.80
CA MET A 103 -0.62 17.50 -10.56
C MET A 103 0.30 17.42 -9.35
N GLU A 104 -0.21 17.79 -8.19
CA GLU A 104 0.47 17.53 -6.92
C GLU A 104 0.55 16.04 -6.66
N VAL A 105 1.76 15.54 -6.39
CA VAL A 105 1.96 14.12 -6.06
C VAL A 105 1.83 13.94 -4.55
N LEU A 106 0.90 13.09 -4.16
CA LEU A 106 0.68 12.69 -2.78
C LEU A 106 1.13 11.25 -2.57
N ARG A 107 1.28 10.87 -1.30
CA ARG A 107 1.61 9.51 -0.92
C ARG A 107 0.63 8.93 0.08
N GLY A 108 0.67 7.62 0.24
CA GLY A 108 -0.08 6.87 1.25
C GLY A 108 0.38 5.43 1.30
N HIS A 109 -0.39 4.58 1.91
CA HIS A 109 -0.14 3.14 1.83
C HIS A 109 -0.46 2.62 0.43
N ASN A 110 0.32 1.64 -0.04
CA ASN A 110 0.02 0.95 -1.30
C ASN A 110 -1.14 -0.03 -1.18
N TRP A 111 -1.49 -0.45 0.04
CA TRP A 111 -2.66 -1.30 0.27
C TRP A 111 -3.93 -0.48 0.16
N CYS A 112 -4.85 -0.99 -0.62
CA CYS A 112 -6.14 -0.36 -0.84
C CYS A 112 -7.21 -1.39 -1.14
N SER A 113 -8.45 -0.97 -0.98
CA SER A 113 -9.62 -1.69 -1.44
C SER A 113 -10.47 -0.69 -2.23
N ILE A 114 -10.62 -0.93 -3.54
CA ILE A 114 -11.15 0.05 -4.48
C ILE A 114 -12.34 -0.49 -5.26
N THR A 115 -13.27 0.39 -5.59
CA THR A 115 -14.44 0.05 -6.38
C THR A 115 -14.09 -0.32 -7.83
N ASN A 116 -15.04 -0.94 -8.52
CA ASN A 116 -14.92 -1.21 -9.96
C ASN A 116 -14.75 0.08 -10.79
N GLU A 117 -15.39 1.16 -10.36
CA GLU A 117 -15.30 2.46 -11.03
C GLU A 117 -13.90 3.05 -10.93
N LEU A 118 -13.32 3.08 -9.73
CA LEU A 118 -11.94 3.54 -9.53
C LEU A 118 -10.95 2.62 -10.25
N CYS A 119 -11.16 1.31 -10.21
CA CYS A 119 -10.34 0.36 -10.95
C CYS A 119 -10.34 0.67 -12.45
N SER A 120 -11.52 0.87 -13.06
CA SER A 120 -11.68 1.25 -14.46
C SER A 120 -10.97 2.57 -14.78
N TYR A 121 -11.16 3.58 -13.92
CA TYR A 121 -10.50 4.89 -14.05
C TYR A 121 -8.97 4.77 -14.06
N LEU A 122 -8.40 4.03 -13.12
CA LEU A 122 -6.95 3.80 -13.07
C LEU A 122 -6.43 3.06 -14.31
N LEU A 123 -7.17 2.09 -14.80
CA LEU A 123 -6.80 1.33 -16.01
C LEU A 123 -6.88 2.15 -17.28
N SER A 124 -7.88 3.04 -17.41
CA SER A 124 -7.98 3.96 -18.55
C SER A 124 -6.79 4.93 -18.62
N ARG A 125 -6.22 5.31 -17.48
CA ARG A 125 -5.04 6.20 -17.37
C ARG A 125 -3.70 5.47 -17.29
N LYS A 126 -3.67 4.17 -17.58
CA LYS A 126 -2.47 3.32 -17.45
C LYS A 126 -1.24 3.92 -18.13
N ASN A 127 -1.37 4.38 -19.38
CA ASN A 127 -0.23 4.91 -20.14
C ASN A 127 0.32 6.20 -19.51
N GLU A 128 -0.56 7.06 -19.03
CA GLU A 128 -0.19 8.28 -18.29
C GLU A 128 0.52 7.93 -16.97
N ILE A 129 -0.04 7.00 -16.18
CA ILE A 129 0.59 6.53 -14.94
C ILE A 129 2.01 6.00 -15.21
N LEU A 130 2.16 5.15 -16.22
CA LEU A 130 3.48 4.61 -16.58
C LEU A 130 4.45 5.70 -17.02
N SER A 131 4.01 6.67 -17.81
CA SER A 131 4.83 7.80 -18.23
C SER A 131 5.31 8.64 -17.04
N LEU A 132 4.38 8.99 -16.14
CA LEU A 132 4.67 9.86 -15.00
C LEU A 132 5.49 9.17 -13.90
N PHE A 133 5.24 7.88 -13.62
CA PHE A 133 5.79 7.22 -12.44
C PHE A 133 6.87 6.17 -12.73
N ARG A 134 7.24 5.94 -14.00
CA ARG A 134 8.22 4.91 -14.41
C ARG A 134 9.56 4.99 -13.65
N HIS A 135 10.05 6.20 -13.40
CA HIS A 135 11.34 6.44 -12.74
C HIS A 135 11.17 7.00 -11.33
N THR A 136 10.07 6.67 -10.67
CA THR A 136 9.73 7.15 -9.33
C THR A 136 10.04 6.09 -8.28
N PHE A 137 10.72 6.48 -7.21
CA PHE A 137 10.96 5.58 -6.08
C PHE A 137 9.66 5.36 -5.29
N CYS A 138 9.29 4.09 -5.05
CA CYS A 138 8.02 3.71 -4.41
C CYS A 138 6.79 4.33 -5.10
N SER A 139 6.70 4.20 -6.42
CA SER A 139 5.58 4.72 -7.21
C SER A 139 4.23 4.14 -6.77
N ASP A 140 4.21 2.91 -6.27
CA ASP A 140 3.06 2.20 -5.72
C ASP A 140 2.44 2.88 -4.50
N GLU A 141 3.21 3.70 -3.78
CA GLU A 141 2.73 4.53 -2.67
C GLU A 141 2.28 5.94 -3.10
N SER A 142 2.22 6.23 -4.39
CA SER A 142 1.97 7.60 -4.86
C SER A 142 0.97 7.73 -5.99
N PHE A 143 0.94 6.84 -6.97
CA PHE A 143 0.11 7.06 -8.16
C PHE A 143 -1.39 6.97 -7.88
N ILE A 144 -1.84 5.98 -7.08
CA ILE A 144 -3.26 5.85 -6.72
C ILE A 144 -3.69 7.06 -5.91
N GLN A 145 -2.93 7.42 -4.88
CA GLN A 145 -3.21 8.54 -3.98
C GLN A 145 -3.35 9.86 -4.75
N SER A 146 -2.42 10.13 -5.67
CA SER A 146 -2.43 11.35 -6.46
C SER A 146 -3.63 11.40 -7.41
N LEU A 147 -3.93 10.31 -8.09
CA LEU A 147 -5.07 10.25 -9.02
C LEU A 147 -6.42 10.35 -8.30
N VAL A 148 -6.56 9.69 -7.15
CA VAL A 148 -7.76 9.80 -6.32
C VAL A 148 -7.92 11.23 -5.80
N TRP A 149 -6.86 11.85 -5.30
CA TRP A 149 -6.90 13.21 -4.77
C TRP A 149 -7.36 14.26 -5.80
N HIS A 150 -6.97 14.11 -7.06
CA HIS A 150 -7.28 15.02 -8.17
C HIS A 150 -8.47 14.57 -9.01
N SER A 151 -9.38 13.78 -8.43
CA SER A 151 -10.60 13.32 -9.06
C SER A 151 -11.76 13.35 -8.08
N ASP A 152 -12.98 13.12 -8.57
CA ASP A 152 -14.20 13.06 -7.73
C ASP A 152 -14.16 11.89 -6.73
N PHE A 153 -13.34 10.87 -6.97
CA PHE A 153 -13.12 9.78 -6.02
C PHE A 153 -12.61 10.24 -4.67
N ARG A 154 -11.95 11.41 -4.57
CA ARG A 154 -11.55 12.01 -3.32
C ARG A 154 -12.70 12.14 -2.31
N ASN A 155 -13.89 12.48 -2.80
CA ASN A 155 -15.07 12.69 -1.97
C ASN A 155 -15.66 11.37 -1.44
N ARG A 156 -15.25 10.25 -2.02
CA ARG A 156 -15.70 8.89 -1.70
C ARG A 156 -14.68 8.11 -0.87
N THR A 157 -13.54 8.73 -0.49
CA THR A 157 -12.54 8.06 0.35
C THR A 157 -13.07 7.83 1.76
N TYR A 158 -12.85 6.62 2.29
CA TYR A 158 -13.19 6.26 3.66
C TYR A 158 -12.42 7.14 4.65
N LYS A 159 -13.10 7.60 5.68
CA LYS A 159 -12.52 8.47 6.72
C LYS A 159 -12.54 7.73 8.05
N ALA A 160 -11.39 7.60 8.67
CA ALA A 160 -11.24 7.02 9.99
C ALA A 160 -10.10 7.72 10.73
N ALA A 161 -10.08 7.61 12.07
CA ALA A 161 -9.05 8.20 12.90
C ALA A 161 -7.69 7.50 12.72
N ARG A 162 -7.70 6.16 12.62
CA ARG A 162 -6.49 5.37 12.40
C ARG A 162 -6.29 5.12 10.90
N GLU A 163 -5.05 5.25 10.44
CA GLU A 163 -4.69 4.99 9.05
C GLU A 163 -4.90 3.52 8.64
N ASN A 164 -4.71 2.59 9.57
CA ASN A 164 -5.00 1.17 9.37
C ASN A 164 -6.45 0.93 8.96
N ASP A 165 -7.39 1.64 9.60
CA ASP A 165 -8.83 1.53 9.30
C ASP A 165 -9.15 2.09 7.91
N ILE A 166 -8.47 3.16 7.48
CA ILE A 166 -8.67 3.75 6.14
C ILE A 166 -8.32 2.74 5.05
N CYS A 167 -7.25 1.98 5.20
CA CYS A 167 -6.83 0.99 4.21
C CYS A 167 -7.31 -0.43 4.53
N LEU A 168 -8.11 -0.60 5.60
CA LEU A 168 -8.65 -1.87 6.09
C LEU A 168 -7.55 -2.91 6.41
N ARG A 169 -6.36 -2.45 6.86
CA ARG A 169 -5.19 -3.31 7.13
C ARG A 169 -4.65 -3.07 8.52
N GLU A 170 -4.77 -4.05 9.41
CA GLU A 170 -4.10 -4.01 10.71
C GLU A 170 -2.61 -4.25 10.54
N ILE A 171 -1.81 -3.24 10.83
CA ILE A 171 -0.35 -3.23 10.66
C ILE A 171 0.27 -2.67 11.92
N ASP A 172 1.10 -3.46 12.56
CA ASP A 172 1.88 -2.99 13.72
C ASP A 172 3.23 -2.45 13.25
N TRP A 173 3.38 -1.14 13.32
CA TRP A 173 4.62 -0.43 13.01
C TRP A 173 5.49 -0.13 14.23
N GLU A 174 4.94 -0.33 15.44
CA GLU A 174 5.64 -0.02 16.67
C GLU A 174 6.63 -1.13 17.02
N ARG A 175 6.18 -2.38 16.96
CA ARG A 175 7.01 -3.56 17.28
C ARG A 175 7.86 -4.05 16.11
N GLY A 176 7.71 -3.50 14.90
CA GLY A 176 8.47 -3.92 13.72
C GLY A 176 8.37 -2.99 12.51
N LYS A 177 8.84 -3.47 11.33
CA LYS A 177 8.88 -2.66 10.09
C LYS A 177 8.33 -3.41 8.86
N PRO A 178 7.09 -3.86 8.84
CA PRO A 178 6.12 -4.08 9.93
C PRO A 178 6.44 -5.32 10.78
N TYR A 179 5.79 -5.43 11.95
CA TYR A 179 5.86 -6.59 12.84
C TYR A 179 5.31 -7.85 12.16
N VAL A 180 5.89 -8.99 12.50
CA VAL A 180 5.38 -10.29 12.04
C VAL A 180 4.53 -10.89 13.14
N TRP A 181 3.23 -10.98 12.92
CA TRP A 181 2.27 -11.52 13.89
C TRP A 181 2.68 -12.94 14.32
N GLY A 182 2.63 -13.19 15.60
CA GLY A 182 2.98 -14.49 16.18
C GLY A 182 4.48 -14.77 16.28
N SER A 183 5.36 -13.79 15.98
CA SER A 183 6.81 -14.00 16.02
C SER A 183 7.43 -13.97 17.41
N SER A 184 6.69 -13.48 18.42
CA SER A 184 7.17 -13.49 19.81
C SER A 184 7.09 -14.89 20.42
N GLU A 185 8.10 -15.23 21.24
CA GLU A 185 8.10 -16.44 22.07
C GLU A 185 7.42 -16.21 23.43
N ASP A 186 7.26 -14.95 23.83
CA ASP A 186 6.56 -14.56 25.06
C ASP A 186 5.06 -14.80 24.93
N GLU A 187 4.49 -15.57 25.85
CA GLU A 187 3.07 -15.93 25.89
C GLU A 187 2.16 -14.70 26.02
N LYS A 188 2.57 -13.69 26.78
CA LYS A 188 1.80 -12.46 26.96
C LYS A 188 1.70 -11.67 25.62
N GLU A 189 2.81 -11.58 24.89
CA GLU A 189 2.82 -10.93 23.58
C GLU A 189 2.02 -11.74 22.55
N ARG A 190 2.05 -13.06 22.62
CA ARG A 190 1.22 -13.95 21.77
C ARG A 190 -0.28 -13.73 22.02
N LEU A 191 -0.70 -13.66 23.28
CA LEU A 191 -2.09 -13.36 23.66
C LEU A 191 -2.49 -11.95 23.22
N LYS A 192 -1.57 -10.99 23.30
CA LYS A 192 -1.79 -9.63 22.79
C LYS A 192 -1.98 -9.62 21.27
N ASP A 193 -1.20 -10.41 20.53
CA ASP A 193 -1.37 -10.56 19.08
C ASP A 193 -2.77 -11.05 18.73
N ILE A 194 -3.23 -12.12 19.39
CA ILE A 194 -4.58 -12.67 19.16
C ILE A 194 -5.65 -11.59 19.42
N ARG A 195 -5.62 -10.95 20.59
CA ARG A 195 -6.59 -9.92 20.97
C ARG A 195 -6.58 -8.75 19.98
N THR A 196 -5.38 -8.26 19.62
CA THR A 196 -5.27 -7.15 18.67
C THR A 196 -5.91 -7.48 17.32
N LEU A 197 -5.73 -8.70 16.82
CA LEU A 197 -6.30 -9.13 15.55
C LEU A 197 -7.81 -9.35 15.65
N GLN A 198 -8.30 -9.93 16.75
CA GLN A 198 -9.74 -10.16 16.99
C GLN A 198 -10.51 -8.84 17.16
N ASP A 199 -9.97 -7.91 17.96
CA ASP A 199 -10.61 -6.63 18.29
C ASP A 199 -10.43 -5.58 17.17
N SER A 200 -9.60 -5.86 16.16
CA SER A 200 -9.36 -4.94 15.06
C SER A 200 -10.64 -4.71 14.23
N SER A 201 -10.90 -3.46 13.87
CA SER A 201 -11.91 -3.04 12.90
C SER A 201 -11.52 -3.31 11.44
N CYS A 202 -10.26 -3.67 11.19
CA CYS A 202 -9.75 -3.96 9.86
C CYS A 202 -10.24 -5.31 9.33
N LEU A 203 -10.33 -5.44 8.02
CA LEU A 203 -10.72 -6.69 7.36
C LEU A 203 -9.55 -7.66 7.17
N PHE A 204 -8.36 -7.10 7.05
CA PHE A 204 -7.13 -7.83 6.78
C PHE A 204 -6.04 -7.41 7.75
N ALA A 205 -5.02 -8.25 7.92
CA ALA A 205 -3.83 -7.86 8.68
C ALA A 205 -2.54 -8.29 7.98
N ARG A 206 -1.46 -7.67 8.40
CA ARG A 206 -0.11 -8.00 7.98
C ARG A 206 0.89 -7.69 9.09
N LYS A 207 1.95 -8.41 9.17
CA LYS A 207 2.57 -9.37 8.27
C LYS A 207 2.49 -10.77 8.88
N PHE A 208 2.02 -11.75 8.13
CA PHE A 208 2.05 -13.16 8.54
C PHE A 208 3.23 -13.89 7.91
N SER A 209 3.65 -14.98 8.55
CA SER A 209 4.70 -15.86 8.05
C SER A 209 4.35 -17.32 8.38
N THR A 210 4.56 -18.22 7.44
CA THR A 210 4.39 -19.66 7.63
C THR A 210 5.27 -20.23 8.74
N LYS A 211 6.33 -19.51 9.15
CA LYS A 211 7.15 -19.87 10.33
C LYS A 211 6.37 -19.79 11.64
N HIS A 212 5.29 -19.03 11.68
CA HIS A 212 4.43 -18.82 12.84
C HIS A 212 3.00 -19.26 12.52
N ALA A 213 2.87 -20.52 12.05
CA ALA A 213 1.60 -21.07 11.59
C ALA A 213 0.51 -21.08 12.69
N TRP A 214 0.91 -21.11 13.95
CA TRP A 214 -0.03 -21.08 15.07
C TRP A 214 -0.98 -19.87 15.08
N ILE A 215 -0.47 -18.65 14.76
CA ILE A 215 -1.31 -17.45 14.71
C ILE A 215 -2.22 -17.46 13.49
N ILE A 216 -1.79 -18.06 12.38
CA ILE A 216 -2.61 -18.23 11.18
C ILE A 216 -3.80 -19.11 11.52
N SER A 217 -3.57 -20.25 12.18
CA SER A 217 -4.66 -21.16 12.62
C SER A 217 -5.61 -20.51 13.63
N GLU A 218 -5.15 -19.58 14.47
CA GLU A 218 -6.05 -18.83 15.36
C GLU A 218 -6.92 -17.83 14.59
N VAL A 219 -6.36 -17.18 13.56
CA VAL A 219 -7.12 -16.24 12.71
C VAL A 219 -8.18 -16.97 11.86
N GLU A 220 -7.88 -18.18 11.38
CA GLU A 220 -8.81 -18.98 10.55
C GLU A 220 -10.02 -19.54 11.33
N LYS A 221 -10.02 -19.46 12.67
CA LYS A 221 -11.17 -19.86 13.50
C LYS A 221 -12.27 -18.79 13.59
N ASN A 222 -11.99 -17.57 13.14
CA ASN A 222 -12.92 -16.45 13.14
C ASN A 222 -13.68 -16.38 11.80
#